data_28ae4df512fd7630f15b549b5fd05685
#
_entry.id   28ae4df512fd7630f15b549b5fd05685
#
_cell.length_a   1.000
_cell.length_b   1.000
_cell.length_c   1.000
_cell.angle_alpha   90.00
_cell.angle_beta   90.00
_cell.angle_gamma   90.00
#
_symmetry.space_group_name_H-M   'P 1'
#
loop_
_entity.id
_entity.type
_entity.pdbx_description
1 polymer ?
#
loop_
_entity_poly.entity_id
_entity_poly.type
_entity_poly.pdbx_seq_one_letter_code
_entity_poly.pdbx_strand_id
1 'polypeptide(L)'
;MSIGQLKINAIRLVGGVSVLDYLNTCDGRRPGTSLQVVVDKLSSLEDIVHWFFHAGLIEHREHEQLLRLVHGASWHSVTAFERLISFRESLYRLFLPVALGHPVDQAALDELNAMWVRTATQRRLIPTPIGALWHWRPCDSLETLVLGFLGRMAVSAVDLLTSPDMARLKACATPDCDWLFLDTSKNGRRRWCQMNVCGAKEKAKRALASA
;
A
#
# COMPACT_ATOMS: atom_id res chain seq x y z
N MET A 1 -19.74 11.62 -6.52
CA MET A 1 -18.32 11.38 -6.20
C MET A 1 -17.80 12.62 -5.50
N SER A 2 -17.21 12.48 -4.29
CA SER A 2 -16.62 13.61 -3.56
C SER A 2 -15.28 14.04 -4.19
N ILE A 3 -14.82 15.27 -3.88
CA ILE A 3 -13.49 15.76 -4.32
C ILE A 3 -12.38 14.83 -3.79
N GLY A 4 -12.51 14.35 -2.55
CA GLY A 4 -11.58 13.37 -1.96
C GLY A 4 -11.50 12.08 -2.78
N GLN A 5 -12.63 11.52 -3.16
CA GLN A 5 -12.69 10.31 -3.98
C GLN A 5 -12.04 10.51 -5.37
N LEU A 6 -12.22 11.67 -5.99
CA LEU A 6 -11.56 11.98 -7.28
C LEU A 6 -10.03 12.03 -7.14
N LYS A 7 -9.53 12.65 -6.06
CA LYS A 7 -8.09 12.69 -5.74
C LYS A 7 -7.53 11.28 -5.57
N ILE A 8 -8.23 10.42 -4.81
CA ILE A 8 -7.78 9.06 -4.54
C ILE A 8 -7.84 8.17 -5.79
N ASN A 9 -8.88 8.31 -6.60
CA ASN A 9 -9.01 7.56 -7.86
C ASN A 9 -7.91 7.90 -8.89
N ALA A 10 -7.23 9.04 -8.74
CA ALA A 10 -6.08 9.41 -9.56
C ALA A 10 -4.77 8.69 -9.14
N ILE A 11 -4.74 8.04 -7.97
CA ILE A 11 -3.59 7.26 -7.51
C ILE A 11 -3.48 6.00 -8.36
N ARG A 12 -2.33 5.83 -9.01
CA ARG A 12 -2.10 4.68 -9.88
C ARG A 12 -1.66 3.45 -9.09
N LEU A 13 -2.31 2.34 -9.35
CA LEU A 13 -2.00 1.03 -8.77
C LEU A 13 -1.00 0.32 -9.69
N VAL A 14 0.27 0.40 -9.41
CA VAL A 14 1.38 -0.11 -10.26
C VAL A 14 2.34 -1.03 -9.52
N GLY A 15 2.11 -1.22 -8.23
CA GLY A 15 2.92 -2.09 -7.36
C GLY A 15 2.82 -3.56 -7.76
N GLY A 16 1.66 -3.98 -8.27
CA GLY A 16 1.37 -5.36 -8.66
C GLY A 16 0.71 -6.18 -7.56
N VAL A 17 0.77 -5.73 -6.31
CA VAL A 17 0.05 -6.28 -5.15
C VAL A 17 -0.37 -5.13 -4.21
N SER A 18 -1.46 -5.35 -3.46
CA SER A 18 -2.09 -4.28 -2.68
C SER A 18 -1.18 -3.63 -1.65
N VAL A 19 -0.29 -4.39 -1.01
CA VAL A 19 0.66 -3.81 -0.04
C VAL A 19 1.59 -2.81 -0.73
N LEU A 20 2.15 -3.11 -1.89
CA LEU A 20 3.04 -2.19 -2.61
C LEU A 20 2.28 -0.96 -3.12
N ASP A 21 1.04 -1.13 -3.60
CA ASP A 21 0.19 -0.01 -3.99
C ASP A 21 -0.14 0.90 -2.80
N TYR A 22 -0.31 0.33 -1.59
CA TYR A 22 -0.49 1.11 -0.36
C TYR A 22 0.78 1.89 0.00
N LEU A 23 1.95 1.28 -0.10
CA LEU A 23 3.22 1.97 0.09
C LEU A 23 3.38 3.15 -0.89
N ASN A 24 2.96 2.99 -2.14
CA ASN A 24 3.06 3.98 -3.20
C ASN A 24 2.07 5.16 -3.07
N THR A 25 1.28 5.22 -2.01
CA THR A 25 0.44 6.39 -1.69
C THR A 25 1.23 7.57 -1.11
N CYS A 26 2.53 7.41 -0.87
CA CYS A 26 3.41 8.45 -0.35
C CYS A 26 4.66 8.56 -1.22
N ASP A 27 5.14 9.79 -1.45
CA ASP A 27 6.35 10.13 -2.21
C ASP A 27 7.36 10.87 -1.33
N GLY A 28 8.65 10.80 -1.66
CA GLY A 28 9.70 11.61 -1.03
C GLY A 28 10.32 11.00 0.24
N ARG A 29 10.09 9.71 0.53
CA ARG A 29 10.61 9.01 1.71
C ARG A 29 12.00 8.42 1.53
N ARG A 30 12.43 8.20 0.28
CA ARG A 30 13.70 7.53 0.00
C ARG A 30 14.88 8.43 0.37
N PRO A 31 15.84 7.97 1.18
CA PRO A 31 17.06 8.72 1.45
C PRO A 31 17.80 9.10 0.15
N GLY A 32 18.27 10.34 0.06
CA GLY A 32 19.00 10.83 -1.13
C GLY A 32 18.12 11.22 -2.33
N THR A 33 16.78 11.24 -2.18
CA THR A 33 15.89 11.84 -3.19
C THR A 33 16.09 13.36 -3.23
N SER A 34 15.92 13.95 -4.41
CA SER A 34 15.90 15.43 -4.56
C SER A 34 14.59 16.04 -4.04
N LEU A 35 13.58 15.25 -3.71
CA LEU A 35 12.37 15.72 -3.06
C LEU A 35 12.70 16.11 -1.62
N GLN A 36 12.60 17.40 -1.32
CA GLN A 36 12.83 17.95 0.02
C GLN A 36 11.61 17.81 0.93
N VAL A 37 10.48 17.37 0.37
CA VAL A 37 9.20 17.29 1.08
C VAL A 37 8.54 15.94 0.81
N VAL A 38 8.16 15.26 1.89
CA VAL A 38 7.31 14.06 1.81
C VAL A 38 5.91 14.48 1.39
N VAL A 39 5.40 13.89 0.32
CA VAL A 39 4.05 14.12 -0.20
C VAL A 39 3.19 12.90 0.06
N ASP A 40 2.32 12.99 1.05
CA ASP A 40 1.33 11.95 1.32
C ASP A 40 0.04 12.21 0.54
N LYS A 41 -0.41 11.24 -0.21
CA LYS A 41 -1.67 11.32 -0.98
C LYS A 41 -2.89 11.01 -0.11
N LEU A 42 -2.66 10.36 1.05
CA LEU A 42 -3.67 10.08 2.05
C LEU A 42 -3.52 11.12 3.17
N SER A 43 -4.56 11.86 3.47
CA SER A 43 -4.56 12.93 4.46
C SER A 43 -5.60 12.75 5.57
N SER A 44 -6.45 11.73 5.45
CA SER A 44 -7.52 11.42 6.39
C SER A 44 -7.89 9.94 6.39
N LEU A 45 -8.63 9.50 7.40
CA LEU A 45 -9.21 8.16 7.42
C LEU A 45 -10.22 7.95 6.28
N GLU A 46 -10.92 9.00 5.86
CA GLU A 46 -11.81 8.98 4.70
C GLU A 46 -11.02 8.68 3.40
N ASP A 47 -9.86 9.31 3.21
CA ASP A 47 -8.97 9.02 2.06
C ASP A 47 -8.55 7.55 2.04
N ILE A 48 -8.27 6.95 3.22
CA ILE A 48 -7.92 5.53 3.32
C ILE A 48 -9.12 4.65 2.91
N VAL A 49 -10.32 4.96 3.37
CA VAL A 49 -11.53 4.21 2.96
C VAL A 49 -11.75 4.30 1.46
N HIS A 50 -11.59 5.48 0.87
CA HIS A 50 -11.65 5.67 -0.58
C HIS A 50 -10.57 4.88 -1.31
N TRP A 51 -9.33 4.84 -0.76
CA TRP A 51 -8.24 4.10 -1.36
C TRP A 51 -8.48 2.58 -1.32
N PHE A 52 -8.99 2.03 -0.22
CA PHE A 52 -9.33 0.60 -0.15
C PHE A 52 -10.40 0.21 -1.17
N PHE A 53 -11.37 1.09 -1.41
CA PHE A 53 -12.36 0.89 -2.48
C PHE A 53 -11.73 0.99 -3.87
N HIS A 54 -10.90 2.01 -4.12
CA HIS A 54 -10.17 2.19 -5.38
C HIS A 54 -9.25 0.99 -5.70
N ALA A 55 -8.60 0.43 -4.68
CA ALA A 55 -7.75 -0.75 -4.80
C ALA A 55 -8.52 -2.08 -4.92
N GLY A 56 -9.86 -2.05 -4.91
CA GLY A 56 -10.70 -3.24 -5.02
C GLY A 56 -10.66 -4.16 -3.79
N LEU A 57 -10.29 -3.64 -2.63
CA LEU A 57 -10.14 -4.39 -1.38
C LEU A 57 -11.43 -4.46 -0.57
N ILE A 58 -12.39 -3.60 -0.88
CA ILE A 58 -13.74 -3.54 -0.31
C ILE A 58 -14.75 -3.29 -1.42
N GLU A 59 -15.96 -3.79 -1.23
CA GLU A 59 -17.06 -3.59 -2.17
C GLU A 59 -17.76 -2.25 -1.94
N HIS A 60 -18.57 -1.81 -2.92
CA HIS A 60 -19.29 -0.54 -2.86
C HIS A 60 -20.17 -0.40 -1.61
N ARG A 61 -20.90 -1.45 -1.22
CA ARG A 61 -21.72 -1.43 -0.01
C ARG A 61 -20.91 -1.26 1.27
N GLU A 62 -19.77 -1.95 1.37
CA GLU A 62 -18.85 -1.81 2.50
C GLU A 62 -18.25 -0.40 2.53
N HIS A 63 -17.84 0.14 1.38
CA HIS A 63 -17.32 1.49 1.24
C HIS A 63 -18.29 2.55 1.80
N GLU A 64 -19.56 2.52 1.39
CA GLU A 64 -20.58 3.46 1.91
C GLU A 64 -20.81 3.31 3.41
N GLN A 65 -20.82 2.08 3.92
CA GLN A 65 -20.95 1.82 5.36
C GLN A 65 -19.77 2.39 6.15
N LEU A 66 -18.54 2.20 5.67
CA LEU A 66 -17.34 2.69 6.34
C LEU A 66 -17.25 4.22 6.32
N LEU A 67 -17.67 4.88 5.25
CA LEU A 67 -17.75 6.34 5.22
C LEU A 67 -18.71 6.88 6.29
N ARG A 68 -19.87 6.23 6.49
CA ARG A 68 -20.80 6.63 7.57
C ARG A 68 -20.16 6.46 8.97
N LEU A 69 -19.39 5.40 9.19
CA LEU A 69 -18.66 5.21 10.45
C LEU A 69 -17.61 6.30 10.68
N VAL A 70 -16.84 6.65 9.65
CA VAL A 70 -15.80 7.68 9.73
C VAL A 70 -16.41 9.06 10.03
N HIS A 71 -17.49 9.43 9.34
CA HIS A 71 -18.15 10.72 9.53
C HIS A 71 -18.80 10.85 10.91
N GLY A 72 -19.23 9.75 11.52
CA GLY A 72 -19.81 9.73 12.87
C GLY A 72 -18.81 9.82 14.03
N ALA A 73 -17.47 9.76 13.75
CA ALA A 73 -16.47 9.51 14.79
C ALA A 73 -15.28 10.50 14.78
N SER A 74 -15.54 11.79 14.71
CA SER A 74 -14.59 12.86 14.38
C SER A 74 -13.26 12.88 15.17
N TRP A 75 -13.23 12.67 16.50
CA TRP A 75 -11.97 12.69 17.28
C TRP A 75 -11.14 11.39 17.17
N HIS A 76 -11.80 10.24 17.09
CA HIS A 76 -11.13 8.95 17.01
C HIS A 76 -10.58 8.63 15.62
N SER A 77 -11.02 9.36 14.59
CA SER A 77 -10.56 9.17 13.21
C SER A 77 -9.10 9.58 13.00
N VAL A 78 -8.60 10.57 13.76
CA VAL A 78 -7.17 10.98 13.68
C VAL A 78 -6.26 9.86 14.18
N THR A 79 -6.49 9.34 15.37
CA THR A 79 -5.70 8.22 15.91
C THR A 79 -5.82 6.95 15.07
N ALA A 80 -7.01 6.68 14.51
CA ALA A 80 -7.22 5.57 13.58
C ALA A 80 -6.39 5.75 12.30
N PHE A 81 -6.38 6.94 11.73
CA PHE A 81 -5.58 7.30 10.57
C PHE A 81 -4.07 7.14 10.87
N GLU A 82 -3.57 7.69 11.96
CA GLU A 82 -2.17 7.61 12.37
C GLU A 82 -1.69 6.15 12.52
N ARG A 83 -2.51 5.27 13.10
CA ARG A 83 -2.19 3.83 13.22
C ARG A 83 -2.01 3.17 11.84
N LEU A 84 -2.86 3.49 10.89
CA LEU A 84 -2.79 2.95 9.53
C LEU A 84 -1.56 3.46 8.80
N ILE A 85 -1.28 4.77 8.88
CA ILE A 85 -0.08 5.37 8.27
C ILE A 85 1.21 4.84 8.93
N SER A 86 1.26 4.73 10.25
CA SER A 86 2.42 4.18 10.96
C SER A 86 2.75 2.75 10.48
N PHE A 87 1.73 1.91 10.32
CA PHE A 87 1.95 0.55 9.78
C PHE A 87 2.39 0.56 8.32
N ARG A 88 1.86 1.48 7.49
CA ARG A 88 2.35 1.67 6.12
C ARG A 88 3.85 1.98 6.10
N GLU A 89 4.30 2.89 6.96
CA GLU A 89 5.72 3.25 7.03
C GLU A 89 6.59 2.10 7.56
N SER A 90 6.08 1.30 8.49
CA SER A 90 6.74 0.06 8.92
C SER A 90 6.91 -0.92 7.76
N LEU A 91 5.87 -1.15 6.98
CA LEU A 91 5.95 -2.00 5.79
C LEU A 91 6.90 -1.43 4.72
N TYR A 92 7.00 -0.10 4.60
CA TYR A 92 7.97 0.51 3.68
C TYR A 92 9.42 0.24 4.13
N ARG A 93 9.71 0.36 5.44
CA ARG A 93 11.02 -0.02 6.02
C ARG A 93 11.33 -1.52 5.81
N LEU A 94 10.31 -2.36 5.76
CA LEU A 94 10.48 -3.79 5.52
C LEU A 94 10.86 -4.09 4.05
N PHE A 95 10.14 -3.50 3.09
CA PHE A 95 10.29 -3.85 1.67
C PHE A 95 11.37 -3.08 0.93
N LEU A 96 11.65 -1.82 1.31
CA LEU A 96 12.65 -1.01 0.61
C LEU A 96 14.07 -1.60 0.63
N PRO A 97 14.62 -2.05 1.77
CA PRO A 97 15.94 -2.68 1.81
C PRO A 97 16.03 -3.85 0.84
N VAL A 98 15.04 -4.74 0.84
CA VAL A 98 15.00 -5.92 -0.03
C VAL A 98 14.95 -5.53 -1.50
N ALA A 99 14.14 -4.52 -1.87
CA ALA A 99 14.08 -3.98 -3.23
C ALA A 99 15.40 -3.38 -3.70
N LEU A 100 16.28 -3.00 -2.76
CA LEU A 100 17.64 -2.48 -3.00
C LEU A 100 18.74 -3.56 -2.88
N GLY A 101 18.39 -4.82 -2.66
CA GLY A 101 19.32 -5.94 -2.53
C GLY A 101 19.93 -6.08 -1.13
N HIS A 102 19.33 -5.46 -0.13
CA HIS A 102 19.75 -5.59 1.28
C HIS A 102 18.89 -6.62 2.04
N PRO A 103 19.37 -7.15 3.17
CA PRO A 103 18.57 -8.01 4.04
C PRO A 103 17.30 -7.34 4.54
N VAL A 104 16.33 -8.15 4.95
CA VAL A 104 15.09 -7.71 5.62
C VAL A 104 15.44 -7.01 6.93
N ASP A 105 14.79 -5.88 7.21
CA ASP A 105 14.85 -5.21 8.51
C ASP A 105 14.12 -6.04 9.57
N GLN A 106 14.84 -6.53 10.57
CA GLN A 106 14.29 -7.44 11.59
C GLN A 106 13.21 -6.75 12.44
N ALA A 107 13.41 -5.50 12.81
CA ALA A 107 12.43 -4.78 13.63
C ALA A 107 11.10 -4.57 12.87
N ALA A 108 11.18 -4.23 11.58
CA ALA A 108 9.99 -4.10 10.74
C ALA A 108 9.29 -5.47 10.50
N LEU A 109 10.06 -6.56 10.44
CA LEU A 109 9.50 -7.92 10.35
C LEU A 109 8.79 -8.31 11.65
N ASP A 110 9.34 -7.95 12.80
CA ASP A 110 8.72 -8.21 14.11
C ASP A 110 7.41 -7.41 14.28
N GLU A 111 7.38 -6.15 13.79
CA GLU A 111 6.15 -5.35 13.73
C GLU A 111 5.08 -6.01 12.83
N LEU A 112 5.46 -6.54 11.66
CA LEU A 112 4.54 -7.28 10.79
C LEU A 112 4.02 -8.55 11.49
N ASN A 113 4.88 -9.33 12.13
CA ASN A 113 4.49 -10.54 12.87
C ASN A 113 3.49 -10.21 13.99
N ALA A 114 3.74 -9.16 14.77
CA ALA A 114 2.82 -8.71 15.81
C ALA A 114 1.46 -8.28 15.22
N MET A 115 1.47 -7.56 14.09
CA MET A 115 0.25 -7.15 13.41
C MET A 115 -0.50 -8.34 12.81
N TRP A 116 0.20 -9.31 12.23
CA TRP A 116 -0.38 -10.55 11.71
C TRP A 116 -1.17 -11.29 12.80
N VAL A 117 -0.55 -11.50 13.97
CA VAL A 117 -1.21 -12.17 15.11
C VAL A 117 -2.40 -11.36 15.61
N ARG A 118 -2.24 -10.04 15.79
CA ARG A 118 -3.29 -9.14 16.27
C ARG A 118 -4.53 -9.12 15.37
N THR A 119 -4.35 -9.23 14.07
CA THR A 119 -5.44 -9.13 13.08
C THR A 119 -5.96 -10.48 12.60
N ALA A 120 -5.41 -11.59 13.06
CA ALA A 120 -5.81 -12.95 12.66
C ALA A 120 -7.31 -13.22 12.82
N THR A 121 -7.93 -12.67 13.88
CA THR A 121 -9.36 -12.82 14.16
C THR A 121 -10.28 -11.98 13.26
N GLN A 122 -9.75 -11.08 12.44
CA GLN A 122 -10.54 -10.23 11.53
C GLN A 122 -10.99 -10.98 10.27
N ARG A 123 -10.53 -12.18 10.06
CA ARG A 123 -10.97 -13.07 8.98
C ARG A 123 -11.37 -14.43 9.51
N ARG A 124 -12.25 -15.11 8.80
CA ARG A 124 -12.70 -16.47 9.10
C ARG A 124 -12.89 -17.26 7.82
N LEU A 125 -12.80 -18.57 7.92
CA LEU A 125 -13.21 -19.45 6.83
C LEU A 125 -14.73 -19.55 6.81
N ILE A 126 -15.30 -19.41 5.61
CA ILE A 126 -16.71 -19.72 5.33
C ILE A 126 -16.79 -20.88 4.35
N PRO A 127 -17.77 -21.80 4.50
CA PRO A 127 -17.90 -22.95 3.62
C PRO A 127 -18.30 -22.52 2.21
N THR A 128 -17.81 -23.29 1.22
CA THR A 128 -18.26 -23.27 -0.17
C THR A 128 -18.65 -24.68 -0.59
N PRO A 129 -19.30 -24.89 -1.74
CA PRO A 129 -19.66 -26.23 -2.21
C PRO A 129 -18.50 -27.23 -2.32
N ILE A 130 -17.26 -26.74 -2.52
CA ILE A 130 -16.08 -27.59 -2.74
C ILE A 130 -14.93 -27.29 -1.77
N GLY A 131 -15.21 -26.61 -0.63
CA GLY A 131 -14.17 -26.30 0.36
C GLY A 131 -14.53 -25.11 1.24
N ALA A 132 -13.60 -24.16 1.41
CA ALA A 132 -13.80 -22.94 2.17
C ALA A 132 -13.03 -21.77 1.56
N LEU A 133 -13.50 -20.56 1.83
CA LEU A 133 -12.79 -19.33 1.45
C LEU A 133 -12.62 -18.40 2.66
N TRP A 134 -11.60 -17.57 2.61
CA TRP A 134 -11.39 -16.53 3.61
C TRP A 134 -12.39 -15.39 3.40
N HIS A 135 -13.02 -15.00 4.48
CA HIS A 135 -13.96 -13.88 4.51
C HIS A 135 -13.57 -12.91 5.62
N TRP A 136 -13.49 -11.61 5.29
CA TRP A 136 -13.24 -10.56 6.28
C TRP A 136 -14.49 -10.31 7.11
N ARG A 137 -14.32 -10.09 8.41
CA ARG A 137 -15.43 -9.71 9.28
C ARG A 137 -15.93 -8.32 8.89
N PRO A 138 -17.25 -8.07 8.95
CA PRO A 138 -17.80 -6.74 8.78
C PRO A 138 -17.18 -5.76 9.78
N CYS A 139 -16.91 -4.55 9.33
CA CYS A 139 -16.45 -3.46 10.19
C CYS A 139 -17.69 -2.71 10.71
N ASP A 140 -17.93 -2.78 12.02
CA ASP A 140 -19.06 -2.16 12.71
C ASP A 140 -18.65 -1.02 13.65
N SER A 141 -17.36 -0.80 13.82
CA SER A 141 -16.75 0.22 14.65
C SER A 141 -15.45 0.71 14.03
N LEU A 142 -14.90 1.85 14.49
CA LEU A 142 -13.58 2.33 14.04
C LEU A 142 -12.46 1.33 14.36
N GLU A 143 -12.53 0.65 15.51
CA GLU A 143 -11.51 -0.35 15.87
C GLU A 143 -11.54 -1.54 14.91
N THR A 144 -12.72 -2.08 14.58
CA THR A 144 -12.84 -3.18 13.61
C THR A 144 -12.47 -2.75 12.20
N LEU A 145 -12.76 -1.48 11.82
CA LEU A 145 -12.28 -0.88 10.57
C LEU A 145 -10.75 -0.89 10.51
N VAL A 146 -10.09 -0.32 11.53
CA VAL A 146 -8.62 -0.24 11.59
C VAL A 146 -8.00 -1.64 11.56
N LEU A 147 -8.48 -2.56 12.42
CA LEU A 147 -7.97 -3.94 12.44
C LEU A 147 -8.22 -4.68 11.12
N GLY A 148 -9.36 -4.46 10.49
CA GLY A 148 -9.68 -5.04 9.18
C GLY A 148 -8.74 -4.54 8.07
N PHE A 149 -8.40 -3.25 8.08
CA PHE A 149 -7.48 -2.66 7.10
C PHE A 149 -6.02 -3.07 7.35
N LEU A 150 -5.57 -2.99 8.61
CA LEU A 150 -4.24 -3.50 9.00
C LEU A 150 -4.09 -4.98 8.64
N GLY A 151 -5.12 -5.79 8.87
CA GLY A 151 -5.12 -7.21 8.55
C GLY A 151 -5.02 -7.49 7.05
N ARG A 152 -5.77 -6.75 6.21
CA ARG A 152 -5.66 -6.89 4.75
C ARG A 152 -4.24 -6.56 4.25
N MET A 153 -3.61 -5.53 4.80
CA MET A 153 -2.23 -5.17 4.44
C MET A 153 -1.22 -6.16 4.99
N ALA A 154 -1.40 -6.67 6.22
CA ALA A 154 -0.54 -7.71 6.79
C ALA A 154 -0.61 -9.01 5.97
N VAL A 155 -1.80 -9.43 5.55
CA VAL A 155 -1.98 -10.60 4.67
C VAL A 155 -1.24 -10.39 3.35
N SER A 156 -1.46 -9.27 2.67
CA SER A 156 -0.79 -8.96 1.40
C SER A 156 0.73 -8.90 1.54
N ALA A 157 1.23 -8.40 2.67
CA ALA A 157 2.67 -8.35 2.96
C ALA A 157 3.26 -9.75 3.19
N VAL A 158 2.61 -10.59 3.99
CA VAL A 158 3.05 -11.97 4.27
C VAL A 158 3.00 -12.80 2.99
N ASP A 159 1.91 -12.71 2.22
CA ASP A 159 1.77 -13.43 0.96
C ASP A 159 2.89 -13.07 -0.03
N LEU A 160 3.26 -11.79 -0.11
CA LEU A 160 4.39 -11.36 -0.95
C LEU A 160 5.72 -11.89 -0.41
N LEU A 161 6.01 -11.69 0.89
CA LEU A 161 7.28 -12.11 1.49
C LEU A 161 7.55 -13.62 1.38
N THR A 162 6.51 -14.42 1.40
CA THR A 162 6.61 -15.90 1.32
C THR A 162 6.45 -16.44 -0.10
N SER A 163 6.19 -15.57 -1.08
CA SER A 163 6.01 -15.97 -2.48
C SER A 163 7.31 -15.90 -3.29
N PRO A 164 7.41 -16.67 -4.39
CA PRO A 164 8.49 -16.53 -5.37
C PRO A 164 8.56 -15.13 -6.00
N ASP A 165 7.47 -14.37 -6.01
CA ASP A 165 7.42 -13.03 -6.60
C ASP A 165 8.25 -12.01 -5.82
N MET A 166 8.65 -12.33 -4.57
CA MET A 166 9.58 -11.50 -3.81
C MET A 166 10.90 -11.26 -4.56
N ALA A 167 11.38 -12.22 -5.34
CA ALA A 167 12.56 -12.08 -6.19
C ALA A 167 12.37 -11.06 -7.32
N ARG A 168 11.14 -10.63 -7.60
CA ARG A 168 10.78 -9.65 -8.64
C ARG A 168 10.53 -8.24 -8.06
N LEU A 169 10.64 -8.08 -6.75
CA LEU A 169 10.48 -6.78 -6.10
C LEU A 169 11.59 -5.82 -6.52
N LYS A 170 11.20 -4.62 -6.92
CA LYS A 170 12.12 -3.55 -7.34
C LYS A 170 11.70 -2.20 -6.80
N ALA A 171 12.69 -1.35 -6.55
CA ALA A 171 12.51 0.08 -6.36
C ALA A 171 12.62 0.80 -7.72
N CYS A 172 11.83 1.85 -7.93
CA CYS A 172 11.91 2.67 -9.14
C CYS A 172 13.32 3.27 -9.28
N ALA A 173 13.89 3.19 -10.49
CA ALA A 173 15.24 3.67 -10.76
C ALA A 173 15.34 5.20 -10.94
N THR A 174 14.21 5.92 -10.94
CA THR A 174 14.20 7.40 -10.98
C THR A 174 14.60 7.92 -9.60
N PRO A 175 15.61 8.80 -9.48
CA PRO A 175 16.10 9.31 -8.19
C PRO A 175 15.02 9.94 -7.32
N ASP A 176 14.05 10.64 -7.94
CA ASP A 176 12.96 11.34 -7.27
C ASP A 176 11.70 10.47 -7.07
N CYS A 177 11.83 9.13 -7.22
CA CYS A 177 10.72 8.21 -7.06
C CYS A 177 11.12 7.10 -6.10
N ASP A 178 10.33 6.90 -5.07
CA ASP A 178 10.53 5.90 -4.02
C ASP A 178 9.54 4.74 -4.09
N TRP A 179 8.82 4.62 -5.21
CA TRP A 179 7.82 3.59 -5.41
C TRP A 179 8.43 2.22 -5.61
N LEU A 180 7.77 1.22 -5.02
CA LEU A 180 8.10 -0.18 -5.13
C LEU A 180 7.12 -0.88 -6.09
N PHE A 181 7.60 -1.87 -6.84
CA PHE A 181 6.77 -2.62 -7.77
C PHE A 181 7.32 -4.02 -8.03
N LEU A 182 6.44 -4.93 -8.43
CA LEU A 182 6.84 -6.23 -8.97
C LEU A 182 7.14 -6.11 -10.46
N ASP A 183 8.30 -6.61 -10.87
CA ASP A 183 8.66 -6.66 -12.28
C ASP A 183 8.02 -7.88 -12.94
N THR A 184 6.82 -7.69 -13.49
CA THR A 184 6.06 -8.70 -14.23
C THR A 184 6.45 -8.77 -15.72
N SER A 185 7.49 -8.04 -16.16
CA SER A 185 7.94 -8.08 -17.55
C SER A 185 8.56 -9.44 -17.88
N LYS A 186 8.43 -9.85 -19.16
CA LYS A 186 8.91 -11.16 -19.64
C LYS A 186 10.39 -11.44 -19.33
N ASN A 187 11.23 -10.39 -19.38
CA ASN A 187 12.69 -10.53 -19.19
C ASN A 187 13.18 -9.99 -17.85
N GLY A 188 12.31 -9.61 -16.92
CA GLY A 188 12.69 -9.03 -15.64
C GLY A 188 13.53 -7.75 -15.73
N ARG A 189 13.31 -6.91 -16.76
CA ARG A 189 14.16 -5.72 -17.05
C ARG A 189 13.46 -4.38 -16.81
N ARG A 190 12.27 -4.39 -16.24
CA ARG A 190 11.56 -3.16 -15.86
C ARG A 190 12.37 -2.40 -14.81
N ARG A 191 12.69 -1.13 -15.10
CA ARG A 191 13.49 -0.26 -14.24
C ARG A 191 12.66 0.82 -13.54
N TRP A 192 11.50 1.17 -14.08
CA TRP A 192 10.66 2.25 -13.61
C TRP A 192 9.28 1.73 -13.22
N CYS A 193 8.73 2.31 -12.16
CA CYS A 193 7.35 1.99 -11.74
C CYS A 193 6.32 2.27 -12.85
N GLN A 194 6.62 3.25 -13.74
CA GLN A 194 5.84 3.54 -14.93
C GLN A 194 6.74 4.08 -16.06
N MET A 195 6.61 3.50 -17.25
CA MET A 195 7.42 3.88 -18.40
C MET A 195 7.04 5.27 -18.93
N ASN A 196 5.75 5.58 -18.94
CA ASN A 196 5.22 6.86 -19.45
C ASN A 196 5.36 8.04 -18.46
N VAL A 197 5.78 7.80 -17.22
CA VAL A 197 6.04 8.83 -16.21
C VAL A 197 7.53 8.84 -15.86
N CYS A 198 7.99 7.93 -15.03
CA CYS A 198 9.38 7.87 -14.59
C CYS A 198 10.35 7.56 -15.73
N GLY A 199 10.00 6.64 -16.64
CA GLY A 199 10.80 6.33 -17.81
C GLY A 199 10.91 7.50 -18.79
N ALA A 200 9.82 8.23 -19.03
CA ALA A 200 9.80 9.42 -19.88
C ALA A 200 10.63 10.56 -19.26
N LYS A 201 10.49 10.80 -17.93
CA LYS A 201 11.29 11.79 -17.19
C LYS A 201 12.80 11.53 -17.35
N GLU A 202 13.23 10.28 -17.19
CA GLU A 202 14.64 9.91 -17.32
C GLU A 202 15.17 10.00 -18.77
N LYS A 203 14.33 9.72 -19.76
CA LYS A 203 14.68 9.92 -21.17
C LYS A 203 14.88 11.40 -21.49
N ALA A 204 13.98 12.26 -21.01
CA ALA A 204 14.11 13.72 -21.20
C ALA A 204 15.37 14.27 -20.53
N LYS A 205 15.69 13.86 -19.29
CA LYS A 205 16.94 14.25 -18.62
C LYS A 205 18.19 13.87 -19.42
N ARG A 206 18.24 12.68 -20.00
CA ARG A 206 19.38 12.23 -20.83
C ARG A 206 19.51 13.01 -22.12
N ALA A 207 18.39 13.32 -22.79
CA ALA A 207 18.42 14.12 -23.99
C ALA A 207 18.98 15.52 -23.74
N LEU A 208 18.60 16.18 -22.63
CA LEU A 208 19.13 17.48 -22.22
C LEU A 208 20.62 17.42 -21.82
N ALA A 209 21.11 16.32 -21.27
CA ALA A 209 22.52 16.19 -20.91
C ALA A 209 23.44 15.87 -22.12
N SER A 210 22.86 15.53 -23.26
CA SER A 210 23.57 15.17 -24.50
C SER A 210 23.53 16.30 -25.56
N ALA A 211 22.83 17.39 -25.27
CA ALA A 211 22.74 18.61 -26.09
C ALA A 211 23.67 19.71 -25.57
#